data_21ecc6fba706b4c4caaa6d4c446da801
#
_entry.id   21ecc6fba706b4c4caaa6d4c446da801
#
_cell.length_a   1.000
_cell.length_b   1.000
_cell.length_c   1.000
_cell.angle_alpha   90.00
_cell.angle_beta   90.00
_cell.angle_gamma   90.00
#
_symmetry.space_group_name_H-M   'P 1'
#
loop_
_entity.id
_entity.type
_entity.pdbx_description
1 polymer ?
#
loop_
_entity_poly.entity_id
_entity_poly.type
_entity_poly.pdbx_seq_one_letter_code
_entity_poly.pdbx_strand_id
1 'polypeptide(L)'
;MIERFEGCLLKASNKLDGVWTIGYGQTGSYYGKRVRRGMTTTKALAHAWLRDHSIKTFEDAVTQAVKVPLNQNQFDALVSFAYNVGVGALKQSTTLRKLNAGDYASAADALTMWTKCKGKVLAGLVRRRKEERALFLTPVTQAKTTNTDLLRKGDRGDDVKLLQHRLNILGSQLAEDGIWGVQTDSAVRGYQYRAGLTVDGIVGAKTKAALIRDAILARAAEMGAYMVKHKWHYKDTTYKAKDTWAATKALSKPGSSCSHFVSWVLQDVGLLTAGKRISHDNGKVTGTGNLLGCQVIQAGGKTWDKLPDLRPGDVCVWDSNLAIYAGGGKWYDAGGPFRSNTKDGRYTNVGPVAPYYDRTKPIYYIVRAKV
;
A
#
# COMPACT_ATOMS: atom_id res chain seq x y z
N MET A 1 2.27 -22.54 -1.34
CA MET A 1 1.77 -23.78 -1.99
C MET A 1 2.58 -24.13 -3.23
N ILE A 2 2.67 -23.30 -4.26
CA ILE A 2 3.36 -23.57 -5.53
C ILE A 2 4.79 -24.07 -5.33
N GLU A 3 5.61 -23.37 -4.56
CA GLU A 3 7.01 -23.74 -4.29
C GLU A 3 7.20 -25.18 -3.77
N ARG A 4 6.28 -25.62 -2.93
CA ARG A 4 6.32 -26.97 -2.33
C ARG A 4 6.02 -28.05 -3.35
N PHE A 5 5.15 -27.77 -4.34
CA PHE A 5 4.79 -28.74 -5.36
C PHE A 5 5.75 -28.76 -6.54
N GLU A 6 6.29 -27.60 -6.93
CA GLU A 6 7.21 -27.51 -8.08
C GLU A 6 8.63 -27.95 -7.71
N GLY A 7 9.03 -27.77 -6.44
CA GLY A 7 10.44 -27.90 -6.06
C GLY A 7 11.29 -26.78 -6.65
N CYS A 8 12.56 -26.69 -6.28
CA CYS A 8 13.47 -25.66 -6.77
C CYS A 8 14.71 -26.27 -7.41
N LEU A 9 14.86 -26.10 -8.72
CA LEU A 9 16.04 -26.52 -9.47
C LEU A 9 17.10 -25.39 -9.42
N LEU A 10 18.14 -25.54 -8.60
CA LEU A 10 19.23 -24.56 -8.51
C LEU A 10 20.20 -24.65 -9.70
N LYS A 11 20.14 -25.72 -10.49
CA LYS A 11 20.86 -25.91 -11.75
C LYS A 11 19.88 -26.30 -12.84
N ALA A 12 19.96 -25.66 -13.99
CA ALA A 12 19.07 -25.92 -15.11
C ALA A 12 19.13 -27.41 -15.52
N SER A 13 17.97 -28.02 -15.75
CA SER A 13 17.78 -29.40 -16.12
C SER A 13 16.79 -29.52 -17.27
N ASN A 14 16.94 -30.54 -18.12
CA ASN A 14 16.02 -30.88 -19.22
C ASN A 14 15.52 -32.34 -19.15
N LYS A 15 15.61 -32.95 -17.98
CA LYS A 15 15.40 -34.41 -17.80
C LYS A 15 13.93 -34.87 -17.97
N LEU A 16 12.95 -33.97 -17.83
CA LEU A 16 11.53 -34.33 -17.80
C LEU A 16 10.89 -34.37 -19.20
N ASP A 17 11.16 -33.38 -20.02
CA ASP A 17 10.49 -33.22 -21.33
C ASP A 17 11.42 -32.65 -22.43
N GLY A 18 12.73 -32.63 -22.18
CA GLY A 18 13.71 -32.06 -23.10
C GLY A 18 13.83 -30.53 -23.04
N VAL A 19 12.94 -29.83 -22.30
CA VAL A 19 12.96 -28.39 -22.15
C VAL A 19 13.84 -27.99 -20.97
N TRP A 20 14.76 -27.05 -21.20
CA TRP A 20 15.61 -26.55 -20.12
C TRP A 20 14.80 -25.73 -19.13
N THR A 21 14.80 -26.18 -17.88
CA THR A 21 14.01 -25.65 -16.77
C THR A 21 14.94 -25.31 -15.59
N ILE A 22 14.69 -24.18 -14.90
CA ILE A 22 15.41 -23.73 -13.71
C ILE A 22 14.44 -23.14 -12.66
N GLY A 23 14.88 -23.05 -11.41
CA GLY A 23 14.07 -22.48 -10.32
C GLY A 23 12.82 -23.33 -10.05
N TYR A 24 11.67 -22.71 -9.98
CA TYR A 24 10.37 -23.32 -9.70
C TYR A 24 9.58 -23.64 -10.99
N GLY A 25 10.26 -24.15 -12.02
CA GLY A 25 9.61 -24.51 -13.27
C GLY A 25 9.76 -23.45 -14.39
N GLN A 26 10.67 -22.50 -14.25
CA GLN A 26 10.89 -21.49 -15.27
C GLN A 26 11.59 -22.07 -16.49
N THR A 27 10.98 -21.84 -17.66
CA THR A 27 11.50 -22.19 -18.98
C THR A 27 11.67 -20.91 -19.83
N GLY A 28 12.30 -21.03 -20.99
CA GLY A 28 12.44 -19.91 -21.91
C GLY A 28 13.41 -18.84 -21.39
N SER A 29 12.92 -17.76 -20.78
CA SER A 29 13.74 -16.65 -20.26
C SER A 29 13.74 -16.62 -18.73
N TYR A 30 14.90 -16.37 -18.15
CA TYR A 30 15.13 -16.20 -16.72
C TYR A 30 16.10 -15.06 -16.47
N TYR A 31 15.66 -13.97 -15.86
CA TYR A 31 16.41 -12.72 -15.73
C TYR A 31 17.01 -12.23 -17.06
N GLY A 32 16.18 -12.21 -18.12
CA GLY A 32 16.58 -11.77 -19.47
C GLY A 32 17.49 -12.73 -20.24
N LYS A 33 17.89 -13.86 -19.65
CA LYS A 33 18.75 -14.88 -20.31
C LYS A 33 17.96 -16.12 -20.64
N ARG A 34 18.16 -16.69 -21.85
CA ARG A 34 17.55 -17.95 -22.24
C ARG A 34 18.03 -19.08 -21.34
N VAL A 35 17.09 -19.85 -20.76
CA VAL A 35 17.43 -21.01 -19.91
C VAL A 35 18.11 -22.09 -20.75
N ARG A 36 19.30 -22.51 -20.32
CA ARG A 36 20.16 -23.45 -21.06
C ARG A 36 21.03 -24.28 -20.12
N ARG A 37 21.69 -25.28 -20.67
CA ARG A 37 22.67 -26.12 -19.95
C ARG A 37 23.69 -25.28 -19.20
N GLY A 38 23.99 -25.67 -17.97
CA GLY A 38 25.03 -25.02 -17.14
C GLY A 38 24.54 -23.78 -16.36
N MET A 39 23.34 -23.31 -16.61
CA MET A 39 22.77 -22.19 -15.85
C MET A 39 22.52 -22.57 -14.40
N THR A 40 22.88 -21.71 -13.46
CA THR A 40 22.64 -21.86 -12.03
C THR A 40 21.87 -20.67 -11.47
N THR A 41 21.20 -20.87 -10.36
CA THR A 41 20.52 -19.84 -9.59
C THR A 41 20.66 -20.12 -8.09
N THR A 42 20.25 -19.16 -7.25
CA THR A 42 20.08 -19.36 -5.82
C THR A 42 18.58 -19.55 -5.49
N LYS A 43 18.29 -20.14 -4.34
CA LYS A 43 16.90 -20.26 -3.88
C LYS A 43 16.22 -18.90 -3.74
N ALA A 44 16.96 -17.89 -3.27
CA ALA A 44 16.46 -16.52 -3.12
C ALA A 44 16.09 -15.88 -4.48
N LEU A 45 16.95 -16.03 -5.49
CA LEU A 45 16.68 -15.52 -6.84
C LEU A 45 15.52 -16.27 -7.50
N ALA A 46 15.47 -17.61 -7.36
CA ALA A 46 14.37 -18.40 -7.88
C ALA A 46 13.02 -18.01 -7.25
N HIS A 47 13.02 -17.78 -5.93
CA HIS A 47 11.84 -17.32 -5.21
C HIS A 47 11.39 -15.91 -5.66
N ALA A 48 12.34 -14.99 -5.80
CA ALA A 48 12.05 -13.63 -6.29
C ALA A 48 11.44 -13.68 -7.70
N TRP A 49 12.03 -14.44 -8.61
CA TRP A 49 11.51 -14.58 -9.97
C TRP A 49 10.11 -15.21 -10.01
N LEU A 50 9.89 -16.28 -9.23
CA LEU A 50 8.58 -16.91 -9.12
C LEU A 50 7.53 -15.88 -8.71
N ARG A 51 7.80 -15.11 -7.67
CA ARG A 51 6.88 -14.11 -7.12
C ARG A 51 6.65 -12.93 -8.08
N ASP A 52 7.73 -12.37 -8.64
CA ASP A 52 7.65 -11.09 -9.32
C ASP A 52 7.28 -11.22 -10.81
N HIS A 53 7.43 -12.43 -11.37
CA HIS A 53 7.19 -12.67 -12.81
C HIS A 53 6.26 -13.85 -13.07
N SER A 54 6.56 -15.04 -12.53
CA SER A 54 5.84 -16.24 -12.93
C SER A 54 4.42 -16.29 -12.39
N ILE A 55 4.21 -15.99 -11.11
CA ILE A 55 2.89 -16.04 -10.47
C ILE A 55 1.97 -14.97 -11.03
N LYS A 56 2.47 -13.78 -11.29
CA LYS A 56 1.66 -12.65 -11.75
C LYS A 56 0.80 -12.96 -12.98
N THR A 57 1.33 -13.68 -13.94
CA THR A 57 0.57 -14.11 -15.13
C THR A 57 -0.67 -14.94 -14.76
N PHE A 58 -0.56 -15.79 -13.75
CA PHE A 58 -1.68 -16.65 -13.31
C PHE A 58 -2.64 -15.91 -12.38
N GLU A 59 -2.16 -14.96 -11.57
CA GLU A 59 -2.98 -14.06 -10.78
C GLU A 59 -3.86 -13.19 -11.68
N ASP A 60 -3.26 -12.56 -12.68
CA ASP A 60 -3.98 -11.75 -13.68
C ASP A 60 -5.02 -12.61 -14.44
N ALA A 61 -4.66 -13.84 -14.81
CA ALA A 61 -5.58 -14.75 -15.50
C ALA A 61 -6.77 -15.17 -14.62
N VAL A 62 -6.56 -15.46 -13.34
CA VAL A 62 -7.63 -15.76 -12.38
C VAL A 62 -8.51 -14.54 -12.17
N THR A 63 -7.91 -13.36 -11.96
CA THR A 63 -8.64 -12.09 -11.77
C THR A 63 -9.56 -11.78 -12.96
N GLN A 64 -9.09 -12.00 -14.20
CA GLN A 64 -9.88 -11.73 -15.41
C GLN A 64 -10.95 -12.81 -15.66
N ALA A 65 -10.70 -14.04 -15.29
CA ALA A 65 -11.60 -15.16 -15.61
C ALA A 65 -12.74 -15.34 -14.60
N VAL A 66 -12.53 -14.97 -13.35
CA VAL A 66 -13.52 -15.11 -12.27
C VAL A 66 -14.44 -13.90 -12.21
N LYS A 67 -15.76 -14.16 -12.21
CA LYS A 67 -16.82 -13.14 -12.23
C LYS A 67 -17.55 -12.98 -10.90
N VAL A 68 -17.16 -13.75 -9.91
CA VAL A 68 -17.78 -13.76 -8.57
C VAL A 68 -16.74 -13.41 -7.51
N PRO A 69 -17.15 -12.88 -6.33
CA PRO A 69 -16.20 -12.57 -5.26
C PRO A 69 -15.43 -13.82 -4.81
N LEU A 70 -14.13 -13.67 -4.61
CA LEU A 70 -13.27 -14.71 -4.04
C LEU A 70 -12.69 -14.23 -2.71
N ASN A 71 -12.60 -15.15 -1.76
CA ASN A 71 -11.71 -14.94 -0.64
C ASN A 71 -10.26 -15.31 -1.03
N GLN A 72 -9.27 -14.92 -0.21
CA GLN A 72 -7.85 -15.13 -0.52
C GLN A 72 -7.50 -16.61 -0.68
N ASN A 73 -8.06 -17.49 0.16
CA ASN A 73 -7.80 -18.94 0.06
C ASN A 73 -8.32 -19.51 -1.26
N GLN A 74 -9.49 -19.05 -1.70
CA GLN A 74 -10.07 -19.42 -3.00
C GLN A 74 -9.20 -18.92 -4.15
N PHE A 75 -8.76 -17.67 -4.08
CA PHE A 75 -7.88 -17.08 -5.07
C PHE A 75 -6.54 -17.83 -5.14
N ASP A 76 -5.87 -18.06 -4.02
CA ASP A 76 -4.58 -18.75 -3.96
C ASP A 76 -4.67 -20.20 -4.47
N ALA A 77 -5.77 -20.89 -4.18
CA ALA A 77 -6.01 -22.24 -4.69
C ALA A 77 -6.17 -22.25 -6.21
N LEU A 78 -6.91 -21.28 -6.77
CA LEU A 78 -7.07 -21.14 -8.22
C LEU A 78 -5.79 -20.74 -8.93
N VAL A 79 -4.99 -19.86 -8.34
CA VAL A 79 -3.67 -19.47 -8.87
C VAL A 79 -2.73 -20.68 -8.88
N SER A 80 -2.71 -21.50 -7.80
CA SER A 80 -1.94 -22.74 -7.76
C SER A 80 -2.42 -23.73 -8.82
N PHE A 81 -3.71 -23.88 -8.99
CA PHE A 81 -4.31 -24.72 -10.02
C PHE A 81 -3.90 -24.23 -11.43
N ALA A 82 -4.10 -22.95 -11.73
CA ALA A 82 -3.75 -22.34 -13.02
C ALA A 82 -2.26 -22.47 -13.33
N TYR A 83 -1.40 -22.30 -12.33
CA TYR A 83 0.05 -22.48 -12.47
C TYR A 83 0.42 -23.88 -12.95
N ASN A 84 -0.28 -24.91 -12.47
CA ASN A 84 -0.02 -26.29 -12.82
C ASN A 84 -0.63 -26.72 -14.16
N VAL A 85 -1.88 -26.33 -14.43
CA VAL A 85 -2.61 -26.80 -15.62
C VAL A 85 -2.53 -25.84 -16.80
N GLY A 86 -2.10 -24.61 -16.56
CA GLY A 86 -2.04 -23.54 -17.56
C GLY A 86 -3.34 -22.72 -17.62
N VAL A 87 -3.20 -21.44 -18.08
CA VAL A 87 -4.30 -20.47 -18.19
C VAL A 87 -5.41 -20.97 -19.14
N GLY A 88 -5.05 -21.61 -20.26
CA GLY A 88 -6.01 -22.16 -21.20
C GLY A 88 -6.91 -23.21 -20.57
N ALA A 89 -6.32 -24.13 -19.82
CA ALA A 89 -7.05 -25.18 -19.11
C ALA A 89 -7.93 -24.63 -17.99
N LEU A 90 -7.45 -23.64 -17.23
CA LEU A 90 -8.27 -22.92 -16.25
C LEU A 90 -9.55 -22.36 -16.91
N LYS A 91 -9.42 -21.63 -18.01
CA LYS A 91 -10.55 -20.99 -18.70
C LYS A 91 -11.61 -21.97 -19.18
N GLN A 92 -11.21 -23.20 -19.52
CA GLN A 92 -12.10 -24.26 -20.01
C GLN A 92 -12.57 -25.20 -18.90
N SER A 93 -12.10 -25.02 -17.65
CA SER A 93 -12.33 -25.93 -16.55
C SER A 93 -13.78 -25.92 -16.04
N THR A 94 -14.25 -27.08 -15.62
CA THR A 94 -15.51 -27.19 -14.86
C THR A 94 -15.45 -26.39 -13.56
N THR A 95 -14.28 -26.30 -12.94
CA THR A 95 -14.02 -25.49 -11.76
C THR A 95 -14.42 -24.02 -12.01
N LEU A 96 -13.90 -23.39 -13.06
CA LEU A 96 -14.21 -22.00 -13.37
C LEU A 96 -15.68 -21.80 -13.74
N ARG A 97 -16.26 -22.70 -14.53
CA ARG A 97 -17.67 -22.64 -14.92
C ARG A 97 -18.62 -22.73 -13.72
N LYS A 98 -18.38 -23.65 -12.80
CA LYS A 98 -19.16 -23.81 -11.56
C LYS A 98 -19.01 -22.60 -10.64
N LEU A 99 -17.77 -22.12 -10.49
CA LEU A 99 -17.47 -20.95 -9.69
C LEU A 99 -18.20 -19.70 -10.19
N ASN A 100 -18.16 -19.43 -11.49
CA ASN A 100 -18.83 -18.26 -12.08
C ASN A 100 -20.36 -18.36 -12.05
N ALA A 101 -20.91 -19.56 -11.82
CA ALA A 101 -22.32 -19.76 -11.52
C ALA A 101 -22.66 -19.58 -10.02
N GLY A 102 -21.69 -19.21 -9.18
CA GLY A 102 -21.87 -19.04 -7.73
C GLY A 102 -21.81 -20.35 -6.93
N ASP A 103 -21.53 -21.48 -7.57
CA ASP A 103 -21.45 -22.81 -6.93
C ASP A 103 -20.01 -23.09 -6.49
N TYR A 104 -19.62 -22.51 -5.36
CA TYR A 104 -18.26 -22.62 -4.80
C TYR A 104 -17.91 -24.05 -4.37
N ALA A 105 -18.89 -24.79 -3.83
CA ALA A 105 -18.67 -26.15 -3.35
C ALA A 105 -18.34 -27.09 -4.52
N SER A 106 -19.17 -27.11 -5.55
CA SER A 106 -18.92 -27.92 -6.74
C SER A 106 -17.68 -27.45 -7.53
N ALA A 107 -17.33 -26.15 -7.47
CA ALA A 107 -16.10 -25.65 -8.07
C ALA A 107 -14.86 -26.22 -7.37
N ALA A 108 -14.87 -26.31 -6.04
CA ALA A 108 -13.81 -26.94 -5.25
C ALA A 108 -13.68 -28.42 -5.57
N ASP A 109 -14.80 -29.13 -5.67
CA ASP A 109 -14.80 -30.57 -6.01
C ASP A 109 -14.24 -30.82 -7.42
N ALA A 110 -14.58 -29.95 -8.37
CA ALA A 110 -14.10 -30.07 -9.74
C ALA A 110 -12.57 -29.92 -9.89
N LEU A 111 -11.86 -29.29 -8.93
CA LEU A 111 -10.40 -29.29 -8.90
C LEU A 111 -9.85 -30.72 -8.88
N THR A 112 -10.48 -31.64 -8.14
CA THR A 112 -10.02 -33.02 -7.98
C THR A 112 -10.08 -33.88 -9.26
N MET A 113 -10.74 -33.40 -10.31
CA MET A 113 -10.78 -34.07 -11.61
C MET A 113 -9.43 -34.01 -12.37
N TRP A 114 -8.54 -33.10 -12.01
CA TRP A 114 -7.29 -32.82 -12.73
C TRP A 114 -6.10 -33.59 -12.15
N THR A 115 -6.17 -34.93 -12.19
CA THR A 115 -5.18 -35.82 -11.58
C THR A 115 -4.39 -36.65 -12.59
N LYS A 116 -4.68 -36.50 -13.89
CA LYS A 116 -4.05 -37.28 -14.96
C LYS A 116 -3.01 -36.48 -15.74
N CYS A 117 -1.93 -37.17 -16.12
CA CYS A 117 -0.96 -36.68 -17.10
C CYS A 117 -0.73 -37.81 -18.13
N LYS A 118 -0.86 -37.51 -19.42
CA LYS A 118 -0.78 -38.49 -20.51
C LYS A 118 -1.65 -39.74 -20.23
N GLY A 119 -2.88 -39.53 -19.76
CA GLY A 119 -3.86 -40.56 -19.46
C GLY A 119 -3.66 -41.31 -18.13
N LYS A 120 -2.51 -41.22 -17.48
CA LYS A 120 -2.20 -41.90 -16.21
C LYS A 120 -2.45 -40.99 -15.00
N VAL A 121 -3.07 -41.56 -13.95
CA VAL A 121 -3.23 -40.87 -12.67
C VAL A 121 -1.88 -40.77 -11.97
N LEU A 122 -1.50 -39.54 -11.53
CA LEU A 122 -0.27 -39.30 -10.79
C LEU A 122 -0.56 -38.98 -9.33
N ALA A 123 0.04 -39.70 -8.39
CA ALA A 123 -0.14 -39.51 -6.96
C ALA A 123 0.19 -38.06 -6.51
N GLY A 124 1.19 -37.43 -7.14
CA GLY A 124 1.55 -36.02 -6.90
C GLY A 124 0.43 -35.06 -7.25
N LEU A 125 -0.25 -35.29 -8.39
CA LEU A 125 -1.39 -34.47 -8.81
C LEU A 125 -2.60 -34.72 -7.91
N VAL A 126 -2.86 -35.94 -7.50
CA VAL A 126 -3.93 -36.26 -6.53
C VAL A 126 -3.73 -35.51 -5.22
N ARG A 127 -2.50 -35.51 -4.68
CA ARG A 127 -2.17 -34.79 -3.46
C ARG A 127 -2.34 -33.28 -3.66
N ARG A 128 -1.83 -32.73 -4.76
CA ARG A 128 -1.94 -31.28 -5.08
C ARG A 128 -3.39 -30.84 -5.15
N ARG A 129 -4.24 -31.54 -5.87
CA ARG A 129 -5.68 -31.26 -5.99
C ARG A 129 -6.41 -31.32 -4.66
N LYS A 130 -6.09 -32.31 -3.81
CA LYS A 130 -6.66 -32.41 -2.45
C LYS A 130 -6.31 -31.15 -1.61
N GLU A 131 -5.06 -30.72 -1.67
CA GLU A 131 -4.61 -29.56 -0.91
C GLU A 131 -5.17 -28.26 -1.47
N GLU A 132 -5.26 -28.09 -2.79
CA GLU A 132 -5.90 -26.94 -3.42
C GLU A 132 -7.39 -26.88 -3.08
N ARG A 133 -8.10 -28.01 -3.12
CA ARG A 133 -9.49 -28.12 -2.67
C ARG A 133 -9.64 -27.74 -1.19
N ALA A 134 -8.81 -28.29 -0.34
CA ALA A 134 -8.84 -27.99 1.09
C ALA A 134 -8.62 -26.50 1.36
N LEU A 135 -7.64 -25.89 0.69
CA LEU A 135 -7.39 -24.46 0.77
C LEU A 135 -8.61 -23.65 0.29
N PHE A 136 -9.19 -24.02 -0.85
CA PHE A 136 -10.35 -23.33 -1.44
C PHE A 136 -11.56 -23.34 -0.49
N LEU A 137 -11.80 -24.45 0.19
CA LEU A 137 -12.91 -24.64 1.14
C LEU A 137 -12.62 -24.08 2.54
N THR A 138 -11.36 -23.79 2.83
CA THR A 138 -11.00 -23.22 4.14
C THR A 138 -11.61 -21.82 4.26
N PRO A 139 -12.56 -21.61 5.20
CA PRO A 139 -13.06 -20.28 5.46
C PRO A 139 -11.87 -19.40 5.83
N VAL A 140 -11.83 -18.22 5.25
CA VAL A 140 -10.95 -17.21 5.84
C VAL A 140 -11.68 -16.76 7.10
N THR A 141 -11.33 -17.37 8.22
CA THR A 141 -11.69 -16.77 9.50
C THR A 141 -11.17 -15.33 9.45
N GLN A 142 -12.07 -14.37 9.59
CA GLN A 142 -11.64 -13.04 9.96
C GLN A 142 -10.84 -13.24 11.24
N ALA A 143 -9.53 -13.20 11.13
CA ALA A 143 -8.71 -13.01 12.29
C ALA A 143 -9.17 -11.65 12.81
N LYS A 144 -10.05 -11.70 13.81
CA LYS A 144 -10.32 -10.58 14.67
C LYS A 144 -8.94 -10.12 15.06
N THR A 145 -8.55 -8.92 14.66
CA THR A 145 -7.29 -8.33 15.07
C THR A 145 -7.24 -8.40 16.58
N THR A 146 -6.70 -9.51 17.09
CA THR A 146 -6.31 -9.59 18.46
C THR A 146 -5.09 -8.70 18.54
N ASN A 147 -5.31 -7.47 18.97
CA ASN A 147 -4.41 -6.50 19.58
C ASN A 147 -2.88 -6.79 19.42
N THR A 148 -2.45 -7.16 18.21
CA THR A 148 -1.06 -7.17 17.82
C THR A 148 -0.91 -6.04 16.81
N ASP A 149 -0.09 -5.04 17.14
CA ASP A 149 0.25 -3.91 16.26
C ASP A 149 0.92 -4.31 14.93
N LEU A 150 0.83 -5.60 14.58
CA LEU A 150 1.48 -6.22 13.42
C LEU A 150 0.44 -6.60 12.36
N LEU A 151 0.65 -6.13 11.13
CA LEU A 151 -0.10 -6.60 9.96
C LEU A 151 0.80 -7.47 9.07
N ARG A 152 0.24 -8.53 8.49
CA ARG A 152 0.96 -9.51 7.66
C ARG A 152 0.05 -10.15 6.62
N LYS A 153 0.65 -10.85 5.66
CA LYS A 153 -0.08 -11.57 4.61
C LYS A 153 -1.14 -12.51 5.21
N GLY A 154 -2.36 -12.39 4.69
CA GLY A 154 -3.55 -13.11 5.15
C GLY A 154 -4.47 -12.28 6.02
N ASP A 155 -4.01 -11.15 6.57
CA ASP A 155 -4.84 -10.25 7.36
C ASP A 155 -5.89 -9.55 6.48
N ARG A 156 -6.97 -9.08 7.11
CA ARG A 156 -8.10 -8.42 6.46
C ARG A 156 -8.69 -7.34 7.34
N GLY A 157 -9.43 -6.44 6.71
CA GLY A 157 -10.19 -5.40 7.39
C GLY A 157 -9.70 -4.00 7.08
N ASP A 158 -10.20 -3.03 7.85
CA ASP A 158 -9.96 -1.61 7.60
C ASP A 158 -8.48 -1.21 7.76
N ASP A 159 -7.74 -1.87 8.64
CA ASP A 159 -6.31 -1.63 8.80
C ASP A 159 -5.51 -2.02 7.56
N VAL A 160 -5.89 -3.14 6.91
CA VAL A 160 -5.29 -3.55 5.64
C VAL A 160 -5.70 -2.60 4.51
N LYS A 161 -6.96 -2.18 4.48
CA LYS A 161 -7.44 -1.19 3.51
C LYS A 161 -6.69 0.14 3.64
N LEU A 162 -6.48 0.60 4.86
CA LEU A 162 -5.70 1.81 5.14
C LEU A 162 -4.22 1.63 4.75
N LEU A 163 -3.64 0.46 4.98
CA LEU A 163 -2.29 0.12 4.50
C LEU A 163 -2.20 0.18 2.98
N GLN A 164 -3.16 -0.44 2.25
CA GLN A 164 -3.23 -0.40 0.79
C GLN A 164 -3.34 1.03 0.28
N HIS A 165 -4.20 1.84 0.89
CA HIS A 165 -4.35 3.25 0.58
C HIS A 165 -3.03 4.03 0.73
N ARG A 166 -2.31 3.86 1.86
CA ARG A 166 -1.00 4.50 2.07
C ARG A 166 0.06 4.04 1.08
N LEU A 167 0.07 2.77 0.73
CA LEU A 167 0.97 2.24 -0.31
C LEU A 167 0.65 2.83 -1.70
N ASN A 168 -0.65 3.06 -1.99
CA ASN A 168 -1.08 3.71 -3.23
C ASN A 168 -0.65 5.18 -3.29
N ILE A 169 -0.71 5.91 -2.17
CA ILE A 169 -0.13 7.26 -2.07
C ILE A 169 1.37 7.24 -2.43
N LEU A 170 2.07 6.15 -2.12
CA LEU A 170 3.50 5.96 -2.43
C LEU A 170 3.77 5.29 -3.79
N GLY A 171 2.76 5.29 -4.68
CA GLY A 171 2.88 4.85 -6.07
C GLY A 171 2.57 3.38 -6.34
N SER A 172 2.04 2.63 -5.36
CA SER A 172 1.49 1.30 -5.61
C SER A 172 0.13 1.43 -6.31
N GLN A 173 -0.29 0.38 -7.03
CA GLN A 173 -1.59 0.35 -7.72
C GLN A 173 -2.38 -0.85 -7.18
N LEU A 174 -2.73 -0.79 -5.89
CA LEU A 174 -3.46 -1.84 -5.20
C LEU A 174 -4.97 -1.56 -5.23
N ALA A 175 -5.78 -2.62 -5.32
CA ALA A 175 -7.17 -2.55 -4.92
C ALA A 175 -7.23 -2.30 -3.40
N GLU A 176 -8.02 -1.31 -2.98
CA GLU A 176 -8.23 -0.99 -1.56
C GLU A 176 -9.39 -1.82 -1.01
N ASP A 177 -9.25 -3.14 -1.12
CA ASP A 177 -10.29 -4.13 -0.77
C ASP A 177 -10.20 -4.62 0.69
N GLY A 178 -9.18 -4.18 1.41
CA GLY A 178 -8.93 -4.62 2.78
C GLY A 178 -8.44 -6.07 2.88
N ILE A 179 -7.88 -6.62 1.80
CA ILE A 179 -7.38 -8.00 1.77
C ILE A 179 -5.87 -7.99 1.54
N TRP A 180 -5.10 -8.49 2.50
CA TRP A 180 -3.66 -8.65 2.32
C TRP A 180 -3.34 -9.90 1.50
N GLY A 181 -3.47 -9.77 0.20
CA GLY A 181 -3.09 -10.78 -0.79
C GLY A 181 -1.63 -10.66 -1.21
N VAL A 182 -1.30 -11.34 -2.31
CA VAL A 182 0.06 -11.35 -2.88
C VAL A 182 0.49 -9.97 -3.34
N GLN A 183 -0.41 -9.20 -3.95
CA GLN A 183 -0.10 -7.85 -4.44
C GLN A 183 0.25 -6.92 -3.28
N THR A 184 -0.54 -6.95 -2.19
CA THR A 184 -0.26 -6.16 -0.98
C THR A 184 1.05 -6.60 -0.34
N ASP A 185 1.34 -7.92 -0.25
CA ASP A 185 2.62 -8.42 0.28
C ASP A 185 3.82 -7.96 -0.56
N SER A 186 3.70 -8.01 -1.88
CA SER A 186 4.74 -7.53 -2.79
C SER A 186 4.98 -6.02 -2.65
N ALA A 187 3.92 -5.24 -2.54
CA ALA A 187 4.00 -3.80 -2.34
C ALA A 187 4.65 -3.43 -1.00
N VAL A 188 4.30 -4.15 0.09
CA VAL A 188 4.93 -3.96 1.41
C VAL A 188 6.42 -4.27 1.37
N ARG A 189 6.81 -5.42 0.80
CA ARG A 189 8.23 -5.79 0.66
C ARG A 189 9.00 -4.81 -0.21
N GLY A 190 8.40 -4.37 -1.32
CA GLY A 190 8.97 -3.34 -2.18
C GLY A 190 9.15 -2.01 -1.44
N TYR A 191 8.18 -1.62 -0.62
CA TYR A 191 8.30 -0.44 0.23
C TYR A 191 9.41 -0.61 1.28
N GLN A 192 9.43 -1.73 2.02
CA GLN A 192 10.48 -2.02 3.02
C GLN A 192 11.88 -1.93 2.42
N TYR A 193 12.06 -2.48 1.23
CA TYR A 193 13.32 -2.42 0.50
C TYR A 193 13.74 -0.96 0.20
N ARG A 194 12.84 -0.17 -0.40
CA ARG A 194 13.11 1.25 -0.73
C ARG A 194 13.36 2.11 0.52
N ALA A 195 12.70 1.80 1.61
CA ALA A 195 12.83 2.50 2.89
C ALA A 195 14.03 2.05 3.74
N GLY A 196 14.85 1.10 3.26
CA GLY A 196 15.99 0.56 3.98
C GLY A 196 15.61 -0.23 5.23
N LEU A 197 14.42 -0.83 5.26
CA LEU A 197 13.91 -1.63 6.36
C LEU A 197 14.15 -3.13 6.12
N THR A 198 13.98 -3.94 7.17
CA THR A 198 13.98 -5.40 7.04
C THR A 198 12.84 -5.82 6.09
N VAL A 199 13.17 -6.57 5.03
CA VAL A 199 12.22 -7.00 4.00
C VAL A 199 11.59 -8.35 4.43
N ASP A 200 10.76 -8.31 5.46
CA ASP A 200 10.10 -9.49 6.05
C ASP A 200 8.63 -9.63 5.64
N GLY A 201 8.04 -8.60 4.99
CA GLY A 201 6.64 -8.56 4.64
C GLY A 201 5.73 -8.43 5.87
N ILE A 202 6.23 -7.86 6.98
CA ILE A 202 5.46 -7.61 8.19
C ILE A 202 5.43 -6.10 8.45
N VAL A 203 4.24 -5.54 8.60
CA VAL A 203 4.07 -4.14 8.99
C VAL A 203 4.00 -4.07 10.51
N GLY A 204 5.18 -4.07 11.15
CA GLY A 204 5.36 -3.76 12.56
C GLY A 204 5.60 -2.28 12.79
N ALA A 205 5.90 -1.89 14.04
CA ALA A 205 6.06 -0.49 14.45
C ALA A 205 7.01 0.32 13.54
N LYS A 206 8.18 -0.21 13.21
CA LYS A 206 9.16 0.48 12.34
C LYS A 206 8.62 0.70 10.93
N THR A 207 8.04 -0.33 10.31
CA THR A 207 7.45 -0.24 8.96
C THR A 207 6.25 0.70 8.94
N LYS A 208 5.38 0.62 9.96
CA LYS A 208 4.22 1.49 10.13
C LYS A 208 4.63 2.96 10.28
N ALA A 209 5.62 3.24 11.12
CA ALA A 209 6.16 4.60 11.30
C ALA A 209 6.68 5.21 10.01
N ALA A 210 7.53 4.46 9.30
CA ALA A 210 8.10 4.91 8.04
C ALA A 210 7.02 5.13 6.99
N LEU A 211 6.08 4.19 6.85
CA LEU A 211 4.99 4.26 5.88
C LEU A 211 4.08 5.47 6.12
N ILE A 212 3.71 5.73 7.37
CA ILE A 212 2.88 6.89 7.74
C ILE A 212 3.62 8.19 7.42
N ARG A 213 4.88 8.30 7.84
CA ARG A 213 5.73 9.46 7.55
C ARG A 213 5.78 9.75 6.05
N ASP A 214 6.12 8.74 5.26
CA ASP A 214 6.33 8.89 3.83
C ASP A 214 5.02 9.20 3.10
N ALA A 215 3.90 8.61 3.54
CA ALA A 215 2.57 8.92 3.01
C ALA A 215 2.14 10.37 3.33
N ILE A 216 2.41 10.87 4.55
CA ILE A 216 2.15 12.29 4.90
C ILE A 216 2.92 13.21 3.95
N LEU A 217 4.23 12.97 3.77
CA LEU A 217 5.08 13.81 2.95
C LEU A 217 4.70 13.77 1.47
N ALA A 218 4.44 12.58 0.93
CA ALA A 218 4.02 12.39 -0.45
C ALA A 218 2.68 13.09 -0.73
N ARG A 219 1.72 12.93 0.19
CA ARG A 219 0.40 13.56 0.02
C ARG A 219 0.47 15.08 0.18
N ALA A 220 1.28 15.60 1.10
CA ALA A 220 1.52 17.03 1.23
C ALA A 220 2.13 17.62 -0.06
N ALA A 221 3.10 16.92 -0.66
CA ALA A 221 3.71 17.33 -1.92
C ALA A 221 2.69 17.35 -3.06
N GLU A 222 1.89 16.30 -3.21
CA GLU A 222 0.88 16.19 -4.26
C GLU A 222 -0.21 17.27 -4.14
N MET A 223 -0.78 17.42 -2.95
CA MET A 223 -1.82 18.44 -2.70
C MET A 223 -1.27 19.85 -2.90
N GLY A 224 -0.06 20.11 -2.42
CA GLY A 224 0.60 21.40 -2.62
C GLY A 224 0.85 21.72 -4.09
N ALA A 225 1.38 20.77 -4.85
CA ALA A 225 1.61 20.90 -6.29
C ALA A 225 0.28 21.13 -7.04
N TYR A 226 -0.78 20.42 -6.66
CA TYR A 226 -2.11 20.61 -7.23
C TYR A 226 -2.63 22.05 -7.00
N MET A 227 -2.52 22.56 -5.76
CA MET A 227 -2.97 23.90 -5.40
C MET A 227 -2.24 24.97 -6.21
N VAL A 228 -0.93 24.84 -6.37
CA VAL A 228 -0.10 25.74 -7.19
C VAL A 228 -0.53 25.68 -8.66
N LYS A 229 -0.61 24.46 -9.23
CA LYS A 229 -0.99 24.24 -10.64
C LYS A 229 -2.37 24.83 -10.97
N HIS A 230 -3.32 24.69 -10.05
CA HIS A 230 -4.69 25.17 -10.23
C HIS A 230 -4.93 26.58 -9.68
N LYS A 231 -3.87 27.31 -9.34
CA LYS A 231 -3.90 28.72 -8.92
C LYS A 231 -4.87 28.98 -7.75
N TRP A 232 -4.87 28.12 -6.74
CA TRP A 232 -5.70 28.28 -5.56
C TRP A 232 -5.29 29.51 -4.75
N HIS A 233 -6.19 30.02 -3.92
CA HIS A 233 -5.98 31.21 -3.12
C HIS A 233 -5.92 30.90 -1.62
N TYR A 234 -5.14 31.69 -0.89
CA TYR A 234 -5.08 31.64 0.55
C TYR A 234 -6.23 32.45 1.15
N LYS A 235 -7.04 31.83 2.03
CA LYS A 235 -8.01 32.42 2.98
C LYS A 235 -8.65 33.77 2.56
N ASP A 236 -9.00 33.93 1.29
CA ASP A 236 -9.74 35.08 0.80
C ASP A 236 -11.23 34.88 1.08
N THR A 237 -11.96 35.99 1.36
CA THR A 237 -13.42 35.96 1.56
C THR A 237 -14.17 35.46 0.32
N THR A 238 -13.60 35.63 -0.87
CA THR A 238 -14.13 35.22 -2.17
C THR A 238 -13.84 33.73 -2.46
N TYR A 239 -12.79 33.16 -1.86
CA TYR A 239 -12.33 31.79 -2.05
C TYR A 239 -12.57 30.98 -0.79
N LYS A 240 -13.21 29.82 -0.92
CA LYS A 240 -13.68 29.01 0.21
C LYS A 240 -12.98 27.67 0.24
N ALA A 241 -12.65 27.22 1.43
CA ALA A 241 -12.25 25.84 1.71
C ALA A 241 -13.43 25.08 2.33
N LYS A 242 -13.50 23.80 2.04
CA LYS A 242 -14.40 22.84 2.70
C LYS A 242 -13.59 21.93 3.62
N ASP A 243 -14.28 21.21 4.49
CA ASP A 243 -13.61 20.33 5.46
C ASP A 243 -12.94 19.11 4.82
N THR A 244 -13.21 18.82 3.56
CA THR A 244 -12.54 17.76 2.80
C THR A 244 -11.87 18.31 1.54
N TRP A 245 -10.76 17.68 1.15
CA TRP A 245 -10.03 17.98 -0.07
C TRP A 245 -10.90 17.83 -1.33
N ALA A 246 -11.62 16.69 -1.43
CA ALA A 246 -12.49 16.43 -2.58
C ALA A 246 -13.59 17.49 -2.74
N ALA A 247 -14.26 17.86 -1.63
CA ALA A 247 -15.30 18.87 -1.64
C ALA A 247 -14.75 20.27 -2.01
N THR A 248 -13.52 20.58 -1.61
CA THR A 248 -12.89 21.87 -1.96
C THR A 248 -12.48 21.91 -3.43
N LYS A 249 -11.95 20.81 -3.99
CA LYS A 249 -11.63 20.73 -5.43
C LYS A 249 -12.84 20.96 -6.34
N ALA A 250 -14.02 20.60 -5.88
CA ALA A 250 -15.26 20.75 -6.63
C ALA A 250 -15.81 22.19 -6.66
N LEU A 251 -15.21 23.12 -5.92
CA LEU A 251 -15.63 24.51 -5.90
C LEU A 251 -15.13 25.25 -7.17
N SER A 252 -15.93 26.18 -7.66
CA SER A 252 -15.55 27.07 -8.78
C SER A 252 -14.38 27.99 -8.43
N LYS A 253 -14.27 28.35 -7.15
CA LYS A 253 -13.20 29.17 -6.59
C LYS A 253 -12.64 28.51 -5.33
N PRO A 254 -11.76 27.49 -5.48
CA PRO A 254 -11.18 26.80 -4.33
C PRO A 254 -10.12 27.67 -3.64
N GLY A 255 -10.05 27.54 -2.31
CA GLY A 255 -9.04 28.17 -1.48
C GLY A 255 -8.61 27.28 -0.34
N SER A 256 -7.58 27.66 0.38
CA SER A 256 -7.06 26.92 1.53
C SER A 256 -6.52 27.85 2.63
N SER A 257 -6.29 27.27 3.78
CA SER A 257 -5.47 27.84 4.87
C SER A 257 -4.56 26.74 5.41
N CYS A 258 -3.60 27.11 6.26
CA CYS A 258 -2.69 26.14 6.88
C CYS A 258 -3.45 25.00 7.58
N SER A 259 -4.50 25.32 8.34
CA SER A 259 -5.29 24.30 9.04
C SER A 259 -6.12 23.42 8.11
N HIS A 260 -6.64 23.93 7.01
CA HIS A 260 -7.30 23.10 6.00
C HIS A 260 -6.30 22.17 5.31
N PHE A 261 -5.19 22.71 4.82
CA PHE A 261 -4.17 21.93 4.13
C PHE A 261 -3.66 20.76 4.99
N VAL A 262 -3.21 21.06 6.22
CA VAL A 262 -2.72 20.03 7.14
C VAL A 262 -3.83 19.02 7.46
N SER A 263 -5.06 19.48 7.69
CA SER A 263 -6.18 18.59 8.01
C SER A 263 -6.52 17.65 6.85
N TRP A 264 -6.50 18.12 5.60
CA TRP A 264 -6.75 17.28 4.43
C TRP A 264 -5.67 16.20 4.26
N VAL A 265 -4.39 16.56 4.48
CA VAL A 265 -3.31 15.58 4.44
C VAL A 265 -3.52 14.51 5.51
N LEU A 266 -3.82 14.90 6.75
CA LEU A 266 -4.05 13.96 7.84
C LEU A 266 -5.32 13.10 7.65
N GLN A 267 -6.39 13.67 7.10
CA GLN A 267 -7.60 12.91 6.76
C GLN A 267 -7.29 11.83 5.73
N ASP A 268 -6.60 12.20 4.67
CA ASP A 268 -6.33 11.31 3.56
C ASP A 268 -5.39 10.16 3.95
N VAL A 269 -4.40 10.40 4.80
CA VAL A 269 -3.54 9.34 5.31
C VAL A 269 -4.16 8.56 6.51
N GLY A 270 -5.41 8.85 6.88
CA GLY A 270 -6.14 8.16 7.93
C GLY A 270 -5.66 8.47 9.35
N LEU A 271 -5.18 9.68 9.59
CA LEU A 271 -4.76 10.17 10.90
C LEU A 271 -5.72 11.22 11.49
N LEU A 272 -6.73 11.61 10.74
CA LEU A 272 -7.78 12.51 11.19
C LEU A 272 -9.12 12.01 10.64
N THR A 273 -10.18 12.07 11.44
CA THR A 273 -11.53 11.70 11.03
C THR A 273 -11.95 12.51 9.79
N ALA A 274 -12.50 11.83 8.79
CA ALA A 274 -12.95 12.47 7.55
C ALA A 274 -13.94 13.61 7.82
N GLY A 275 -13.73 14.76 7.15
CA GLY A 275 -14.56 15.95 7.33
C GLY A 275 -14.31 16.70 8.64
N LYS A 276 -13.36 16.29 9.46
CA LYS A 276 -12.93 17.00 10.67
C LYS A 276 -11.64 17.77 10.44
N ARG A 277 -11.37 18.74 11.29
CA ARG A 277 -10.24 19.65 11.15
C ARG A 277 -9.52 19.80 12.49
N ILE A 278 -8.19 19.89 12.44
CA ILE A 278 -7.39 20.47 13.51
C ILE A 278 -7.13 21.95 13.17
N SER A 279 -7.02 22.78 14.18
CA SER A 279 -6.71 24.19 14.03
C SER A 279 -5.82 24.64 15.19
N HIS A 280 -5.40 25.87 15.14
CA HIS A 280 -4.70 26.58 16.21
C HIS A 280 -5.53 27.77 16.66
N ASP A 281 -5.43 28.10 17.93
CA ASP A 281 -6.01 29.29 18.52
C ASP A 281 -5.14 29.73 19.69
N ASN A 282 -4.54 30.91 19.58
CA ASN A 282 -3.67 31.51 20.62
C ASN A 282 -2.67 30.49 21.21
N GLY A 283 -1.91 29.81 20.33
CA GLY A 283 -0.92 28.80 20.71
C GLY A 283 -1.50 27.48 21.25
N LYS A 284 -2.80 27.25 21.14
CA LYS A 284 -3.44 25.96 21.46
C LYS A 284 -3.84 25.24 20.19
N VAL A 285 -3.69 23.93 20.18
CA VAL A 285 -4.21 23.09 19.11
C VAL A 285 -5.65 22.66 19.46
N THR A 286 -6.58 22.85 18.52
CA THR A 286 -7.99 22.47 18.67
C THR A 286 -8.37 21.35 17.72
N GLY A 287 -9.47 20.66 17.98
CA GLY A 287 -9.92 19.52 17.17
C GLY A 287 -9.13 18.23 17.36
N THR A 288 -8.28 18.14 18.39
CA THR A 288 -7.42 16.98 18.67
C THR A 288 -8.20 15.71 19.00
N GLY A 289 -9.44 15.82 19.50
CA GLY A 289 -10.31 14.67 19.73
C GLY A 289 -10.70 13.90 18.45
N ASN A 290 -10.44 14.47 17.26
CA ASN A 290 -10.68 13.83 15.97
C ASN A 290 -9.44 13.14 15.40
N LEU A 291 -8.30 13.22 16.08
CA LEU A 291 -7.05 12.57 15.66
C LEU A 291 -7.12 11.06 15.88
N LEU A 292 -6.70 10.31 14.88
CA LEU A 292 -6.68 8.85 14.86
C LEU A 292 -5.23 8.36 14.95
N GLY A 293 -4.90 7.67 16.05
CA GLY A 293 -3.55 7.12 16.21
C GLY A 293 -2.44 8.18 16.26
N CYS A 294 -2.71 9.37 16.73
CA CYS A 294 -1.73 10.43 16.96
C CYS A 294 -1.58 10.75 18.45
N GLN A 295 -0.47 11.37 18.78
CA GLN A 295 -0.22 12.00 20.07
C GLN A 295 0.01 13.50 19.88
N VAL A 296 -0.40 14.29 20.86
CA VAL A 296 -0.11 15.72 20.93
C VAL A 296 0.96 15.91 22.00
N ILE A 297 2.09 16.45 21.59
CA ILE A 297 3.26 16.65 22.45
C ILE A 297 3.40 18.15 22.70
N GLN A 298 3.53 18.55 23.95
CA GLN A 298 3.88 19.94 24.29
C GLN A 298 5.35 20.21 23.94
N ALA A 299 5.59 21.19 23.09
CA ALA A 299 6.93 21.58 22.67
C ALA A 299 7.56 22.63 23.60
N GLY A 300 6.78 23.17 24.54
CA GLY A 300 7.23 24.11 25.56
C GLY A 300 7.71 25.46 25.05
N GLY A 301 7.20 25.91 23.89
CA GLY A 301 7.59 27.19 23.32
C GLY A 301 9.03 27.25 22.80
N LYS A 302 9.63 26.09 22.47
CA LYS A 302 10.98 26.02 21.90
C LYS A 302 10.96 26.29 20.40
N THR A 303 12.03 26.90 19.90
CA THR A 303 12.27 27.05 18.47
C THR A 303 12.59 25.69 17.84
N TRP A 304 12.32 25.53 16.55
CA TRP A 304 12.40 24.23 15.86
C TRP A 304 13.82 23.61 15.94
N ASP A 305 14.86 24.43 15.87
CA ASP A 305 16.27 24.02 15.98
C ASP A 305 16.68 23.54 17.38
N LYS A 306 15.86 23.85 18.38
CA LYS A 306 16.01 23.38 19.78
C LYS A 306 15.10 22.21 20.11
N LEU A 307 14.42 21.62 19.13
CA LEU A 307 13.61 20.42 19.28
C LEU A 307 14.38 19.19 18.74
N PRO A 308 15.17 18.50 19.55
CA PRO A 308 16.11 17.47 19.09
C PRO A 308 15.42 16.24 18.52
N ASP A 309 14.14 16.05 18.77
CA ASP A 309 13.35 14.88 18.37
C ASP A 309 12.30 15.19 17.30
N LEU A 310 12.43 16.32 16.61
CA LEU A 310 11.53 16.66 15.52
C LEU A 310 11.77 15.76 14.31
N ARG A 311 10.69 15.11 13.80
CA ARG A 311 10.77 14.07 12.77
C ARG A 311 10.00 14.48 11.53
N PRO A 312 10.48 14.16 10.33
CA PRO A 312 9.69 14.34 9.11
C PRO A 312 8.30 13.70 9.26
N GLY A 313 7.25 14.42 8.84
CA GLY A 313 5.86 14.03 9.04
C GLY A 313 5.20 14.57 10.32
N ASP A 314 5.96 15.16 11.24
CA ASP A 314 5.37 15.88 12.38
C ASP A 314 4.62 17.12 11.91
N VAL A 315 3.45 17.36 12.50
CA VAL A 315 2.74 18.63 12.36
C VAL A 315 3.13 19.54 13.52
N CYS A 316 3.75 20.65 13.21
CA CYS A 316 4.09 21.67 14.20
C CYS A 316 3.03 22.75 14.25
N VAL A 317 2.75 23.21 15.46
CA VAL A 317 1.73 24.21 15.76
C VAL A 317 2.38 25.41 16.40
N TRP A 318 2.32 26.53 15.72
CA TRP A 318 2.67 27.86 16.20
C TRP A 318 1.41 28.61 16.63
N ASP A 319 1.60 29.81 17.09
CA ASP A 319 0.53 30.72 17.50
C ASP A 319 -0.53 30.91 16.41
N SER A 320 -0.09 31.08 15.17
CA SER A 320 -0.92 31.47 14.04
C SER A 320 -0.78 30.56 12.82
N ASN A 321 -0.12 29.41 12.97
CA ASN A 321 0.13 28.52 11.85
C ASN A 321 0.25 27.04 12.24
N LEU A 322 -0.05 26.17 11.28
CA LEU A 322 0.28 24.74 11.28
C LEU A 322 1.06 24.39 10.02
N ALA A 323 2.12 23.58 10.16
CA ALA A 323 2.87 23.08 9.02
C ALA A 323 3.37 21.66 9.27
N ILE A 324 3.62 20.91 8.19
CA ILE A 324 4.16 19.56 8.23
C ILE A 324 5.68 19.66 8.04
N TYR A 325 6.44 19.15 8.99
CA TYR A 325 7.89 19.10 8.90
C TYR A 325 8.36 18.10 7.85
N ALA A 326 9.15 18.57 6.89
CA ALA A 326 9.67 17.75 5.79
C ALA A 326 11.09 17.22 6.06
N GLY A 327 11.74 17.66 7.16
CA GLY A 327 13.13 17.36 7.45
C GLY A 327 14.09 18.44 6.96
N GLY A 328 15.31 18.48 7.51
CA GLY A 328 16.36 19.43 7.09
C GLY A 328 15.95 20.89 7.20
N GLY A 329 15.10 21.24 8.16
CA GLY A 329 14.59 22.61 8.34
C GLY A 329 13.61 23.05 7.24
N LYS A 330 12.97 22.12 6.53
CA LYS A 330 11.97 22.40 5.49
C LYS A 330 10.57 21.98 5.90
N TRP A 331 9.56 22.62 5.32
CA TRP A 331 8.17 22.48 5.72
C TRP A 331 7.22 22.46 4.54
N TYR A 332 6.11 21.73 4.65
CA TYR A 332 4.93 21.90 3.82
C TYR A 332 3.94 22.78 4.56
N ASP A 333 3.67 23.96 4.01
CA ASP A 333 2.83 24.97 4.62
C ASP A 333 1.94 25.65 3.57
N ALA A 334 0.67 25.78 3.85
CA ALA A 334 -0.29 26.52 3.03
C ALA A 334 -0.70 27.82 3.72
N GLY A 335 0.17 28.42 4.51
CA GLY A 335 0.00 29.70 5.19
C GLY A 335 1.24 30.56 5.06
N GLY A 336 1.16 31.80 5.43
CA GLY A 336 2.30 32.72 5.44
C GLY A 336 2.79 33.16 4.04
N PRO A 337 4.11 33.37 3.78
CA PRO A 337 4.64 33.97 2.56
C PRO A 337 4.74 33.05 1.37
N PHE A 338 4.29 31.80 1.49
CA PHE A 338 3.94 31.02 0.31
C PHE A 338 2.72 31.59 -0.42
N ARG A 339 2.08 32.58 0.18
CA ARG A 339 1.37 33.61 -0.58
C ARG A 339 2.33 34.08 -1.65
N SER A 340 1.93 33.91 -2.88
CA SER A 340 2.63 34.50 -3.99
C SER A 340 3.08 35.93 -3.67
N ASN A 341 4.21 36.32 -4.21
CA ASN A 341 4.48 37.73 -4.48
C ASN A 341 3.47 38.31 -5.48
N THR A 342 2.41 37.57 -5.83
CA THR A 342 1.33 38.06 -6.69
C THR A 342 0.35 38.85 -5.81
N LYS A 343 0.02 40.07 -6.23
CA LYS A 343 -0.94 40.94 -5.56
C LYS A 343 -2.31 40.31 -5.33
N ASP A 344 -2.59 39.19 -5.97
CA ASP A 344 -3.88 38.48 -5.96
C ASP A 344 -3.96 37.28 -4.98
N GLY A 345 -2.92 36.99 -4.19
CA GLY A 345 -2.95 35.99 -3.12
C GLY A 345 -2.91 34.53 -3.57
N ARG A 346 -2.54 34.22 -4.80
CA ARG A 346 -2.42 32.83 -5.30
C ARG A 346 -1.22 32.10 -4.71
N TYR A 347 -1.34 30.79 -4.53
CA TYR A 347 -0.20 29.96 -4.16
C TYR A 347 0.80 29.84 -5.33
N THR A 348 2.07 30.11 -5.05
CA THR A 348 3.18 29.86 -5.98
C THR A 348 4.04 28.68 -5.57
N ASN A 349 4.04 28.35 -4.27
CA ASN A 349 4.72 27.19 -3.71
C ASN A 349 4.05 26.78 -2.40
N VAL A 350 3.94 25.49 -2.11
CA VAL A 350 3.42 24.97 -0.84
C VAL A 350 4.49 24.16 -0.09
N GLY A 351 5.64 23.94 -0.68
CA GLY A 351 6.77 23.28 -0.02
C GLY A 351 7.45 22.20 -0.85
N PRO A 352 8.47 21.52 -0.34
CA PRO A 352 9.13 21.79 0.94
C PRO A 352 10.06 23.01 0.88
N VAL A 353 9.89 23.94 1.77
CA VAL A 353 10.59 25.24 1.76
C VAL A 353 11.13 25.57 3.15
N ALA A 354 12.05 26.53 3.23
CA ALA A 354 12.50 27.07 4.49
C ALA A 354 11.31 27.63 5.30
N PRO A 355 11.33 27.53 6.64
CA PRO A 355 10.23 28.02 7.44
C PRO A 355 10.04 29.52 7.25
N TYR A 356 8.79 29.91 7.04
CA TYR A 356 8.42 31.34 7.01
C TYR A 356 8.53 32.01 8.35
N TYR A 357 8.11 31.28 9.37
CA TYR A 357 8.31 31.77 10.70
C TYR A 357 9.78 31.66 11.03
N ASP A 358 10.39 32.84 11.21
CA ASP A 358 11.74 33.00 11.69
C ASP A 358 12.05 31.89 12.74
N ARG A 359 13.28 31.41 12.72
CA ARG A 359 13.82 30.45 13.71
C ARG A 359 13.54 30.84 15.17
N THR A 360 13.14 32.08 15.38
CA THR A 360 12.78 32.66 16.69
C THR A 360 11.35 32.36 17.13
N LYS A 361 10.44 31.96 16.24
CA LYS A 361 9.04 31.71 16.62
C LYS A 361 8.88 30.37 17.35
N PRO A 362 8.22 30.38 18.54
CA PRO A 362 8.08 29.18 19.36
C PRO A 362 7.05 28.22 18.78
N ILE A 363 7.39 26.93 18.77
CA ILE A 363 6.45 25.83 18.55
C ILE A 363 5.84 25.45 19.90
N TYR A 364 4.52 25.41 19.95
CA TYR A 364 3.79 25.07 21.17
C TYR A 364 3.45 23.60 21.26
N TYR A 365 3.06 23.01 20.13
CA TYR A 365 2.66 21.60 20.07
C TYR A 365 3.20 20.92 18.82
N ILE A 366 3.41 19.61 18.94
CA ILE A 366 3.71 18.69 17.86
C ILE A 366 2.61 17.63 17.84
N VAL A 367 1.96 17.45 16.69
CA VAL A 367 1.07 16.32 16.45
C VAL A 367 1.85 15.27 15.70
N ARG A 368 2.03 14.10 16.30
CA ARG A 368 2.84 12.99 15.79
C ARG A 368 2.03 11.71 15.77
N ALA A 369 2.15 10.92 14.70
CA ALA A 369 1.57 9.59 14.65
C ALA A 369 2.16 8.69 15.75
N LYS A 370 1.29 7.95 16.45
CA LYS A 370 1.69 6.87 17.35
C LYS A 370 2.09 5.66 16.53
N VAL A 371 3.15 5.00 16.92
CA VAL A 371 3.68 3.79 16.28
C VAL A 371 3.81 2.67 17.28
#